data_2ea021edb29304599688d1b100865404
#
_entry.id   2ea021edb29304599688d1b100865404
#
_cell.length_a   1.000
_cell.length_b   1.000
_cell.length_c   1.000
_cell.angle_alpha   90.00
_cell.angle_beta   90.00
_cell.angle_gamma   90.00
#
_symmetry.space_group_name_H-M   'P 1'
#
loop_
_entity.id
_entity.type
_entity.pdbx_description
1 polymer ?
#
loop_
_entity_poly.entity_id
_entity_poly.type
_entity_poly.pdbx_seq_one_letter_code
_entity_poly.pdbx_strand_id
1 'polypeptide(L)'
;MAKKTAVVDLGSNSIRMVVFEKTSRYSFYTTCEYKRKVRLGENAYNNGKILQEDSMQRAENALAFFKQCALKHKCKKIFIIGTSALRDAPNSKDFIKRIKDKLNLNIRCIDGKNESYLGGLATLNLLSPFKDGTTLDIGGGSSELCLIKNNKIISCISLDLGTVRLKELFYDKGKADALDDFIKPILEQIPSEFCNQNLIAIGGSLRAISNSIMQKNSYPLKNIHDFRYMLEDEKEHILKIFNSKADALINFG
;
A
#
# COMPACT_ATOMS: atom_id res chain seq x y z
N MET A 1 -22.87 23.57 0.18
CA MET A 1 -21.42 23.41 -0.04
C MET A 1 -21.09 21.93 -0.05
N ALA A 2 -20.35 21.46 -1.04
CA ALA A 2 -19.84 20.10 -1.10
C ALA A 2 -18.97 19.77 0.13
N LYS A 3 -19.13 18.57 0.67
CA LYS A 3 -18.41 18.16 1.89
C LYS A 3 -17.06 17.55 1.52
N LYS A 4 -15.97 18.19 1.96
CA LYS A 4 -14.61 17.65 1.81
C LYS A 4 -14.22 16.78 3.00
N THR A 5 -13.53 15.69 2.71
CA THR A 5 -13.02 14.74 3.70
C THR A 5 -11.58 14.41 3.34
N ALA A 6 -10.68 14.50 4.31
CA ALA A 6 -9.32 13.99 4.17
C ALA A 6 -9.25 12.56 4.68
N VAL A 7 -8.61 11.69 3.92
CA VAL A 7 -8.30 10.32 4.31
C VAL A 7 -6.80 10.17 4.28
N VAL A 8 -6.23 9.71 5.40
CA VAL A 8 -4.79 9.48 5.56
C VAL A 8 -4.56 8.00 5.71
N ASP A 9 -3.75 7.45 4.82
CA ASP A 9 -3.18 6.11 4.92
C ASP A 9 -1.79 6.22 5.56
N LEU A 10 -1.63 5.61 6.72
CA LEU A 10 -0.39 5.61 7.50
C LEU A 10 0.28 4.26 7.39
N GLY A 11 1.04 4.10 6.31
CA GLY A 11 1.75 2.87 5.97
C GLY A 11 3.17 2.78 6.53
N SER A 12 3.80 1.61 6.38
CA SER A 12 5.15 1.33 6.88
C SER A 12 6.25 2.16 6.21
N ASN A 13 6.12 2.48 4.92
CA ASN A 13 7.11 3.23 4.16
C ASN A 13 6.74 4.71 3.97
N SER A 14 5.48 4.97 3.64
CA SER A 14 5.00 6.33 3.35
C SER A 14 3.64 6.58 3.98
N ILE A 15 3.37 7.88 4.26
CA ILE A 15 2.05 8.35 4.64
C ILE A 15 1.48 9.12 3.46
N ARG A 16 0.23 8.84 3.12
CA ARG A 16 -0.48 9.48 2.02
C ARG A 16 -1.79 10.08 2.52
N MET A 17 -2.07 11.32 2.18
CA MET A 17 -3.35 11.96 2.42
C MET A 17 -4.01 12.27 1.08
N VAL A 18 -5.27 11.91 0.95
CA VAL A 18 -6.12 12.27 -0.19
C VAL A 18 -7.31 13.05 0.32
N VAL A 19 -7.61 14.16 -0.33
CA VAL A 19 -8.81 14.95 -0.06
C VAL A 19 -9.86 14.63 -1.10
N PHE A 20 -10.97 14.11 -0.63
CA PHE A 20 -12.15 13.79 -1.43
C PHE A 20 -13.22 14.85 -1.26
N GLU A 21 -13.84 15.23 -2.36
CA GLU A 21 -15.01 16.10 -2.37
C GLU A 21 -16.24 15.30 -2.85
N LYS A 22 -17.26 15.25 -2.00
CA LYS A 22 -18.51 14.54 -2.30
C LYS A 22 -19.41 15.41 -3.17
N THR A 23 -19.77 14.93 -4.34
CA THR A 23 -20.65 15.61 -5.29
C THR A 23 -22.10 15.18 -5.17
N SER A 24 -22.34 13.90 -4.84
CA SER A 24 -23.69 13.35 -4.66
C SER A 24 -23.72 12.29 -3.57
N ARG A 25 -24.83 11.59 -3.39
CA ARG A 25 -24.93 10.47 -2.46
C ARG A 25 -23.91 9.37 -2.78
N TYR A 26 -23.65 9.13 -4.06
CA TYR A 26 -22.86 7.99 -4.55
C TYR A 26 -21.61 8.41 -5.33
N SER A 27 -21.30 9.70 -5.40
CA SER A 27 -20.20 10.21 -6.21
C SER A 27 -19.29 11.13 -5.42
N PHE A 28 -18.00 10.98 -5.66
CA PHE A 28 -16.93 11.83 -5.14
C PHE A 28 -15.79 11.91 -6.14
N TYR A 29 -14.95 12.92 -6.01
CA TYR A 29 -13.70 13.02 -6.76
C TYR A 29 -12.55 13.44 -5.86
N THR A 30 -11.34 13.14 -6.30
CA THR A 30 -10.10 13.54 -5.62
C THR A 30 -9.80 15.00 -5.95
N THR A 31 -9.70 15.83 -4.91
CA THR A 31 -9.35 17.25 -5.06
C THR A 31 -7.84 17.45 -5.05
N CYS A 32 -7.14 16.76 -4.16
CA CYS A 32 -5.68 16.84 -4.05
C CYS A 32 -5.14 15.62 -3.29
N GLU A 33 -3.85 15.40 -3.47
CA GLU A 33 -3.10 14.33 -2.83
C GLU A 33 -1.77 14.86 -2.28
N TYR A 34 -1.38 14.34 -1.12
CA TYR A 34 -0.10 14.61 -0.48
C TYR A 34 0.54 13.29 -0.05
N LYS A 35 1.81 13.13 -0.33
CA LYS A 35 2.60 11.94 0.07
C LYS A 35 3.87 12.38 0.78
N ARG A 36 4.23 11.68 1.87
CA ARG A 36 5.48 11.85 2.60
C ARG A 36 6.12 10.48 2.84
N LYS A 37 7.39 10.34 2.48
CA LYS A 37 8.18 9.16 2.78
C LYS A 37 8.69 9.28 4.21
N VAL A 38 8.07 8.58 5.15
CA VAL A 38 8.39 8.66 6.59
C VAL A 38 9.10 7.43 7.12
N ARG A 39 8.98 6.29 6.40
CA ARG A 39 9.57 5.00 6.77
C ARG A 39 9.27 4.65 8.24
N LEU A 40 7.97 4.65 8.59
CA LEU A 40 7.55 4.37 9.97
C LEU A 40 8.02 3.00 10.47
N GLY A 41 8.09 2.02 9.57
CA GLY A 41 8.60 0.67 9.86
C GLY A 41 10.13 0.54 9.83
N GLU A 42 10.88 1.62 9.58
CA GLU A 42 12.35 1.57 9.47
C GLU A 42 12.99 1.12 10.78
N ASN A 43 13.86 0.10 10.69
CA ASN A 43 14.54 -0.54 11.82
C ASN A 43 13.60 -1.17 12.87
N ALA A 44 12.32 -1.35 12.55
CA ALA A 44 11.37 -1.96 13.46
C ALA A 44 11.44 -3.50 13.40
N TYR A 45 11.47 -4.08 12.20
CA TYR A 45 11.37 -5.53 12.02
C TYR A 45 12.59 -6.28 12.56
N ASN A 46 13.74 -5.64 12.63
CA ASN A 46 14.95 -6.17 13.26
C ASN A 46 14.98 -6.03 14.79
N ASN A 47 14.12 -5.17 15.35
CA ASN A 47 14.11 -4.79 16.76
C ASN A 47 12.76 -5.11 17.41
N GLY A 48 12.29 -6.35 17.27
CA GLY A 48 11.04 -6.80 17.92
C GLY A 48 9.79 -6.05 17.46
N LYS A 49 9.81 -5.50 16.25
CA LYS A 49 8.75 -4.67 15.65
C LYS A 49 8.51 -3.34 16.38
N ILE A 50 9.47 -2.87 17.20
CA ILE A 50 9.36 -1.60 17.96
C ILE A 50 9.60 -0.43 17.00
N LEU A 51 8.64 0.49 16.92
CA LEU A 51 8.77 1.74 16.17
C LEU A 51 9.88 2.59 16.78
N GLN A 52 10.78 3.07 15.93
CA GLN A 52 11.90 3.89 16.34
C GLN A 52 11.49 5.35 16.53
N GLU A 53 12.09 6.04 17.51
CA GLU A 53 11.71 7.42 17.83
C GLU A 53 11.83 8.37 16.64
N ASP A 54 12.93 8.26 15.87
CA ASP A 54 13.13 9.09 14.68
C ASP A 54 12.02 8.89 13.62
N SER A 55 11.59 7.65 13.42
CA SER A 55 10.52 7.34 12.48
C SER A 55 9.15 7.83 12.97
N MET A 56 8.90 7.71 14.28
CA MET A 56 7.70 8.27 14.92
C MET A 56 7.68 9.80 14.82
N GLN A 57 8.83 10.46 15.01
CA GLN A 57 8.91 11.92 14.88
C GLN A 57 8.68 12.38 13.43
N ARG A 58 9.22 11.66 12.43
CA ARG A 58 8.92 11.95 11.01
C ARG A 58 7.44 11.80 10.70
N ALA A 59 6.80 10.75 11.25
CA ALA A 59 5.36 10.53 11.07
C ALA A 59 4.52 11.61 11.77
N GLU A 60 4.88 12.03 12.99
CA GLU A 60 4.24 13.13 13.70
C GLU A 60 4.29 14.43 12.89
N ASN A 61 5.48 14.79 12.35
CA ASN A 61 5.65 15.97 11.51
C ASN A 61 4.81 15.92 10.23
N ALA A 62 4.74 14.74 9.59
CA ALA A 62 3.92 14.54 8.40
C ALA A 62 2.41 14.67 8.72
N LEU A 63 1.96 14.12 9.83
CA LEU A 63 0.56 14.23 10.28
C LEU A 63 0.19 15.67 10.65
N ALA A 64 1.10 16.42 11.30
CA ALA A 64 0.92 17.84 11.58
C ALA A 64 0.75 18.65 10.29
N PHE A 65 1.61 18.41 9.29
CA PHE A 65 1.48 19.01 7.97
C PHE A 65 0.14 18.66 7.29
N PHE A 66 -0.26 17.38 7.31
CA PHE A 66 -1.53 16.95 6.71
C PHE A 66 -2.74 17.56 7.40
N LYS A 67 -2.69 17.73 8.73
CA LYS A 67 -3.74 18.47 9.46
C LYS A 67 -3.89 19.89 8.95
N GLN A 68 -2.76 20.61 8.77
CA GLN A 68 -2.79 21.98 8.21
C GLN A 68 -3.35 22.01 6.78
N CYS A 69 -2.92 21.06 5.91
CA CYS A 69 -3.46 20.92 4.56
C CYS A 69 -4.97 20.67 4.58
N ALA A 70 -5.44 19.76 5.42
CA ALA A 70 -6.87 19.46 5.55
C ALA A 70 -7.69 20.69 5.99
N LEU A 71 -7.16 21.49 6.92
CA LEU A 71 -7.78 22.74 7.35
C LEU A 71 -7.82 23.77 6.19
N LYS A 72 -6.69 23.94 5.47
CA LYS A 72 -6.62 24.82 4.29
C LYS A 72 -7.63 24.43 3.21
N HIS A 73 -7.83 23.14 2.99
CA HIS A 73 -8.84 22.62 2.05
C HIS A 73 -10.26 22.62 2.62
N LYS A 74 -10.47 23.13 3.85
CA LYS A 74 -11.77 23.19 4.54
C LYS A 74 -12.42 21.80 4.68
N CYS A 75 -11.61 20.77 4.94
CA CYS A 75 -12.13 19.44 5.20
C CYS A 75 -12.96 19.41 6.48
N LYS A 76 -14.14 18.79 6.42
CA LYS A 76 -15.04 18.62 7.57
C LYS A 76 -14.62 17.47 8.48
N LYS A 77 -13.89 16.48 7.93
CA LYS A 77 -13.43 15.30 8.63
C LYS A 77 -12.03 14.91 8.15
N ILE A 78 -11.25 14.34 9.07
CA ILE A 78 -9.97 13.70 8.79
C ILE A 78 -10.07 12.28 9.33
N PHE A 79 -9.91 11.28 8.47
CA PHE A 79 -9.77 9.88 8.85
C PHE A 79 -8.31 9.49 8.70
N ILE A 80 -7.74 8.85 9.72
CA ILE A 80 -6.36 8.34 9.67
C ILE A 80 -6.43 6.85 9.96
N ILE A 81 -5.99 6.07 8.99
CA ILE A 81 -5.93 4.61 9.07
C ILE A 81 -4.48 4.21 9.19
N GLY A 82 -4.15 3.50 10.25
CA GLY A 82 -2.85 2.87 10.45
C GLY A 82 -2.90 1.40 10.05
N THR A 83 -1.87 0.94 9.36
CA THR A 83 -1.79 -0.41 8.83
C THR A 83 -0.63 -1.19 9.46
N SER A 84 0.05 -2.05 8.72
CA SER A 84 1.01 -3.05 9.18
C SER A 84 2.02 -2.53 10.23
N ALA A 85 2.72 -1.40 10.01
CA ALA A 85 3.71 -0.91 10.97
C ALA A 85 3.12 -0.62 12.35
N LEU A 86 1.91 -0.02 12.40
CA LEU A 86 1.22 0.25 13.66
C LEU A 86 0.54 -0.99 14.24
N ARG A 87 0.00 -1.84 13.40
CA ARG A 87 -0.65 -3.09 13.80
C ARG A 87 0.30 -4.01 14.55
N ASP A 88 1.52 -4.13 14.02
CA ASP A 88 2.51 -5.08 14.50
C ASP A 88 3.35 -4.56 15.68
N ALA A 89 3.41 -3.24 15.86
CA ALA A 89 4.31 -2.63 16.83
C ALA A 89 3.77 -2.69 18.27
N PRO A 90 4.55 -3.23 19.23
CA PRO A 90 4.15 -3.27 20.63
C PRO A 90 3.98 -1.88 21.26
N ASN A 91 4.71 -0.86 20.77
CA ASN A 91 4.64 0.53 21.22
C ASN A 91 3.68 1.41 20.40
N SER A 92 2.85 0.82 19.55
CA SER A 92 1.90 1.57 18.72
C SER A 92 0.88 2.38 19.52
N LYS A 93 0.42 1.86 20.68
CA LYS A 93 -0.53 2.57 21.55
C LYS A 93 0.05 3.89 22.07
N ASP A 94 1.33 3.91 22.45
CA ASP A 94 1.99 5.11 22.95
C ASP A 94 2.13 6.15 21.83
N PHE A 95 2.48 5.72 20.62
CA PHE A 95 2.53 6.61 19.47
C PHE A 95 1.13 7.17 19.12
N ILE A 96 0.10 6.34 19.09
CA ILE A 96 -1.29 6.77 18.82
C ILE A 96 -1.75 7.79 19.87
N LYS A 97 -1.46 7.53 21.16
CA LYS A 97 -1.74 8.48 22.23
C LYS A 97 -1.00 9.79 22.06
N ARG A 98 0.31 9.75 21.76
CA ARG A 98 1.13 10.93 21.46
C ARG A 98 0.54 11.80 20.35
N ILE A 99 0.09 11.18 19.26
CA ILE A 99 -0.56 11.90 18.14
C ILE A 99 -1.90 12.51 18.58
N LYS A 100 -2.67 11.79 19.40
CA LYS A 100 -3.91 12.32 19.95
C LYS A 100 -3.67 13.54 20.84
N ASP A 101 -2.72 13.43 21.76
CA ASP A 101 -2.45 14.47 22.76
C ASP A 101 -1.84 15.73 22.08
N LYS A 102 -0.87 15.56 21.18
CA LYS A 102 -0.20 16.69 20.53
C LYS A 102 -0.97 17.31 19.38
N LEU A 103 -1.60 16.49 18.57
CA LEU A 103 -2.22 16.95 17.32
C LEU A 103 -3.76 16.92 17.34
N ASN A 104 -4.37 16.37 18.38
CA ASN A 104 -5.81 16.09 18.44
C ASN A 104 -6.31 15.35 17.19
N LEU A 105 -5.54 14.34 16.74
CA LEU A 105 -5.88 13.46 15.63
C LEU A 105 -6.10 12.05 16.16
N ASN A 106 -7.13 11.36 15.63
CA ASN A 106 -7.43 9.99 16.00
C ASN A 106 -6.93 9.06 14.88
N ILE A 107 -6.05 8.13 15.24
CA ILE A 107 -5.59 7.06 14.35
C ILE A 107 -6.39 5.81 14.66
N ARG A 108 -6.99 5.21 13.63
CA ARG A 108 -7.63 3.91 13.70
C ARG A 108 -6.71 2.89 13.06
N CYS A 109 -6.16 1.98 13.86
CA CYS A 109 -5.43 0.84 13.35
C CYS A 109 -6.42 -0.23 12.88
N ILE A 110 -6.20 -0.79 11.69
CA ILE A 110 -7.02 -1.87 11.12
C ILE A 110 -6.21 -3.15 11.01
N ASP A 111 -6.89 -4.29 11.09
CA ASP A 111 -6.28 -5.59 10.81
C ASP A 111 -6.04 -5.80 9.31
N GLY A 112 -5.21 -6.79 8.97
CA GLY A 112 -4.83 -7.06 7.59
C GLY A 112 -6.00 -7.52 6.72
N LYS A 113 -6.99 -8.21 7.29
CA LYS A 113 -8.20 -8.64 6.55
C LYS A 113 -9.06 -7.44 6.15
N ASN A 114 -9.22 -6.47 7.05
CA ASN A 114 -9.91 -5.21 6.74
C ASN A 114 -9.13 -4.37 5.72
N GLU A 115 -7.79 -4.33 5.82
CA GLU A 115 -6.92 -3.67 4.84
C GLU A 115 -7.13 -4.27 3.44
N SER A 116 -7.03 -5.59 3.31
CA SER A 116 -7.31 -6.34 2.08
C SER A 116 -8.73 -6.09 1.55
N TYR A 117 -9.74 -6.12 2.43
CA TYR A 117 -11.14 -5.86 2.07
C TYR A 117 -11.32 -4.45 1.48
N LEU A 118 -10.70 -3.43 2.06
CA LEU A 118 -10.78 -2.06 1.57
C LEU A 118 -10.10 -1.92 0.20
N GLY A 119 -8.98 -2.60 -0.04
CA GLY A 119 -8.33 -2.69 -1.35
C GLY A 119 -9.24 -3.32 -2.41
N GLY A 120 -9.86 -4.46 -2.09
CA GLY A 120 -10.85 -5.11 -2.95
C GLY A 120 -12.07 -4.24 -3.23
N LEU A 121 -12.58 -3.54 -2.22
CA LEU A 121 -13.72 -2.63 -2.36
C LEU A 121 -13.37 -1.43 -3.26
N ALA A 122 -12.17 -0.88 -3.13
CA ALA A 122 -11.70 0.20 -4.00
C ALA A 122 -11.61 -0.29 -5.46
N THR A 123 -11.07 -1.49 -5.66
CA THR A 123 -10.99 -2.14 -6.98
C THR A 123 -12.35 -2.27 -7.64
N LEU A 124 -13.35 -2.80 -6.93
CA LEU A 124 -14.71 -2.97 -7.45
C LEU A 124 -15.40 -1.66 -7.82
N ASN A 125 -15.04 -0.56 -7.16
CA ASN A 125 -15.70 0.73 -7.38
C ASN A 125 -14.96 1.64 -8.36
N LEU A 126 -13.67 1.41 -8.61
CA LEU A 126 -12.83 2.35 -9.35
C LEU A 126 -12.28 1.81 -10.67
N LEU A 127 -12.23 0.49 -10.85
CA LEU A 127 -11.81 -0.11 -12.12
C LEU A 127 -12.98 -0.39 -13.04
N SER A 128 -12.67 -0.55 -14.32
CA SER A 128 -13.64 -1.04 -15.30
C SER A 128 -14.18 -2.40 -14.90
N PRO A 129 -15.45 -2.71 -15.21
CA PRO A 129 -16.07 -3.95 -14.80
C PRO A 129 -15.26 -5.19 -15.17
N PHE A 130 -15.02 -6.04 -14.19
CA PHE A 130 -14.49 -7.39 -14.35
C PHE A 130 -15.29 -8.31 -13.43
N LYS A 131 -15.45 -9.59 -13.82
CA LYS A 131 -16.27 -10.51 -13.03
C LYS A 131 -15.49 -11.12 -11.88
N ASP A 132 -14.31 -11.64 -12.19
CA ASP A 132 -13.52 -12.46 -11.29
C ASP A 132 -12.05 -12.03 -11.33
N GLY A 133 -11.39 -12.11 -10.19
CA GLY A 133 -9.97 -11.80 -10.07
C GLY A 133 -9.50 -11.79 -8.62
N THR A 134 -8.20 -11.73 -8.46
CA THR A 134 -7.57 -11.56 -7.14
C THR A 134 -6.79 -10.24 -7.13
N THR A 135 -7.05 -9.38 -6.15
CA THR A 135 -6.19 -8.21 -5.94
C THR A 135 -4.92 -8.63 -5.23
N LEU A 136 -3.81 -7.97 -5.57
CA LEU A 136 -2.55 -8.07 -4.85
C LEU A 136 -2.03 -6.67 -4.57
N ASP A 137 -1.93 -6.31 -3.29
CA ASP A 137 -1.27 -5.09 -2.82
C ASP A 137 0.02 -5.47 -2.09
N ILE A 138 1.16 -5.03 -2.60
CA ILE A 138 2.47 -5.23 -1.95
C ILE A 138 2.85 -3.95 -1.24
N GLY A 139 2.63 -3.94 0.08
CA GLY A 139 2.96 -2.85 0.96
C GLY A 139 4.39 -2.90 1.52
N GLY A 140 4.69 -1.99 2.46
CA GLY A 140 5.99 -1.97 3.13
C GLY A 140 6.15 -3.06 4.19
N GLY A 141 5.11 -3.39 4.91
CA GLY A 141 5.15 -4.36 6.02
C GLY A 141 4.35 -5.63 5.80
N SER A 142 3.37 -5.61 4.92
CA SER A 142 2.50 -6.75 4.57
C SER A 142 2.15 -6.75 3.09
N SER A 143 1.53 -7.85 2.65
CA SER A 143 0.91 -7.96 1.33
C SER A 143 -0.51 -8.50 1.48
N GLU A 144 -1.45 -7.88 0.80
CA GLU A 144 -2.86 -8.18 0.91
C GLU A 144 -3.38 -8.79 -0.38
N LEU A 145 -4.18 -9.87 -0.24
CA LEU A 145 -4.93 -10.47 -1.35
C LEU A 145 -6.42 -10.45 -1.04
N CYS A 146 -7.22 -10.05 -2.04
CA CYS A 146 -8.67 -10.08 -1.96
C CYS A 146 -9.24 -10.82 -3.16
N LEU A 147 -9.95 -11.91 -2.89
CA LEU A 147 -10.64 -12.71 -3.90
C LEU A 147 -11.98 -12.06 -4.26
N ILE A 148 -12.17 -11.80 -5.55
CA ILE A 148 -13.39 -11.24 -6.11
C ILE A 148 -13.98 -12.26 -7.08
N LYS A 149 -15.26 -12.61 -6.89
CA LYS A 149 -16.03 -13.46 -7.80
C LYS A 149 -17.41 -12.84 -8.03
N ASN A 150 -17.87 -12.81 -9.27
CA ASN A 150 -19.16 -12.22 -9.65
C ASN A 150 -19.38 -10.81 -9.07
N ASN A 151 -18.37 -9.95 -9.17
CA ASN A 151 -18.36 -8.58 -8.61
C ASN A 151 -18.60 -8.51 -7.09
N LYS A 152 -18.27 -9.56 -6.35
CA LYS A 152 -18.38 -9.59 -4.89
C LYS A 152 -17.07 -10.01 -4.27
N ILE A 153 -16.73 -9.41 -3.15
CA ILE A 153 -15.60 -9.84 -2.31
C ILE A 153 -16.01 -11.14 -1.62
N ILE A 154 -15.21 -12.18 -1.83
CA ILE A 154 -15.44 -13.52 -1.28
C ILE A 154 -14.53 -13.78 -0.07
N SER A 155 -13.24 -13.51 -0.21
CA SER A 155 -12.26 -13.80 0.83
C SER A 155 -11.14 -12.76 0.80
N CYS A 156 -10.55 -12.49 1.95
CA CYS A 156 -9.46 -11.54 2.11
C CYS A 156 -8.42 -12.12 3.07
N ILE A 157 -7.15 -12.05 2.69
CA ILE A 157 -6.01 -12.44 3.52
C ILE A 157 -4.94 -11.35 3.50
N SER A 158 -4.13 -11.32 4.54
CA SER A 158 -2.94 -10.48 4.63
C SER A 158 -1.77 -11.36 5.05
N LEU A 159 -0.66 -11.20 4.36
CA LEU A 159 0.57 -11.95 4.57
C LEU A 159 1.63 -11.02 5.18
N ASP A 160 2.43 -11.54 6.08
CA ASP A 160 3.57 -10.82 6.69
C ASP A 160 4.75 -10.66 5.71
N LEU A 161 4.44 -10.36 4.45
CA LEU A 161 5.36 -10.16 3.34
C LEU A 161 5.27 -8.72 2.86
N GLY A 162 6.25 -7.87 3.23
CA GLY A 162 6.30 -6.48 2.81
C GLY A 162 7.72 -6.04 2.47
N THR A 163 7.87 -5.10 1.56
CA THR A 163 9.17 -4.71 1.00
C THR A 163 10.15 -4.17 2.05
N VAL A 164 9.68 -3.41 3.04
CA VAL A 164 10.52 -2.90 4.15
C VAL A 164 10.87 -4.04 5.10
N ARG A 165 9.87 -4.87 5.46
CA ARG A 165 10.06 -6.03 6.34
C ARG A 165 11.10 -7.00 5.78
N LEU A 166 10.94 -7.41 4.53
CA LEU A 166 11.85 -8.39 3.90
C LEU A 166 13.25 -7.81 3.69
N LYS A 167 13.33 -6.51 3.33
CA LYS A 167 14.61 -5.84 3.23
C LYS A 167 15.37 -5.91 4.55
N GLU A 168 14.76 -5.53 5.66
CA GLU A 168 15.41 -5.53 6.98
C GLU A 168 15.75 -6.92 7.50
N LEU A 169 14.88 -7.91 7.26
CA LEU A 169 15.10 -9.27 7.75
C LEU A 169 16.17 -10.03 6.96
N PHE A 170 16.35 -9.73 5.67
CA PHE A 170 17.22 -10.49 4.78
C PHE A 170 18.32 -9.65 4.13
N TYR A 171 17.99 -8.62 3.37
CA TYR A 171 18.99 -7.86 2.60
C TYR A 171 19.95 -7.08 3.50
N ASP A 172 19.45 -6.37 4.49
CA ASP A 172 20.30 -5.58 5.40
C ASP A 172 21.18 -6.45 6.31
N LYS A 173 20.86 -7.74 6.40
CA LYS A 173 21.65 -8.76 7.13
C LYS A 173 22.55 -9.60 6.25
N GLY A 174 22.61 -9.32 4.94
CA GLY A 174 23.40 -10.14 4.01
C GLY A 174 22.88 -11.58 3.84
N LYS A 175 21.57 -11.82 4.10
CA LYS A 175 20.92 -13.13 4.03
C LYS A 175 19.94 -13.23 2.85
N ALA A 176 20.20 -12.53 1.76
CA ALA A 176 19.31 -12.52 0.60
C ALA A 176 19.02 -13.93 0.06
N ASP A 177 20.00 -14.83 0.11
CA ASP A 177 19.84 -16.22 -0.36
C ASP A 177 18.82 -17.04 0.43
N ALA A 178 18.52 -16.66 1.69
CA ALA A 178 17.51 -17.32 2.51
C ALA A 178 16.08 -16.77 2.30
N LEU A 179 15.92 -15.78 1.44
CA LEU A 179 14.62 -15.11 1.22
C LEU A 179 13.60 -16.05 0.60
N ASP A 180 13.99 -16.83 -0.40
CA ASP A 180 13.09 -17.74 -1.11
C ASP A 180 12.59 -18.85 -0.19
N ASP A 181 13.47 -19.42 0.64
CA ASP A 181 13.11 -20.42 1.64
C ASP A 181 12.14 -19.90 2.70
N PHE A 182 12.22 -18.61 3.00
CA PHE A 182 11.27 -17.94 3.91
C PHE A 182 9.92 -17.67 3.26
N ILE A 183 9.90 -17.19 2.01
CA ILE A 183 8.68 -16.78 1.32
C ILE A 183 7.87 -17.98 0.85
N LYS A 184 8.52 -19.00 0.30
CA LYS A 184 7.87 -20.16 -0.33
C LYS A 184 6.82 -20.84 0.56
N PRO A 185 7.10 -21.20 1.84
CA PRO A 185 6.09 -21.83 2.71
C PRO A 185 4.88 -20.91 2.99
N ILE A 186 5.08 -19.59 2.98
CA ILE A 186 3.98 -18.62 3.19
C ILE A 186 3.09 -18.56 1.94
N LEU A 187 3.69 -18.60 0.75
CA LEU A 187 2.93 -18.61 -0.51
C LEU A 187 2.18 -19.93 -0.70
N GLU A 188 2.74 -21.05 -0.30
CA GLU A 188 2.11 -22.37 -0.37
C GLU A 188 0.85 -22.48 0.52
N GLN A 189 0.73 -21.65 1.56
CA GLN A 189 -0.45 -21.58 2.42
C GLN A 189 -1.58 -20.75 1.83
N ILE A 190 -1.37 -20.04 0.72
CA ILE A 190 -2.42 -19.27 0.06
C ILE A 190 -3.44 -20.26 -0.53
N PRO A 191 -4.73 -20.15 -0.16
CA PRO A 191 -5.74 -21.04 -0.71
C PRO A 191 -5.79 -20.99 -2.23
N SER A 192 -5.90 -22.13 -2.88
CA SER A 192 -5.89 -22.23 -4.35
C SER A 192 -6.98 -21.42 -5.03
N GLU A 193 -8.07 -21.11 -4.32
CA GLU A 193 -9.13 -20.24 -4.81
C GLU A 193 -8.70 -18.81 -5.15
N PHE A 194 -7.56 -18.34 -4.58
CA PHE A 194 -6.95 -17.05 -4.92
C PHE A 194 -6.19 -17.08 -6.24
N CYS A 195 -5.89 -18.26 -6.78
CA CYS A 195 -5.25 -18.42 -8.09
C CYS A 195 -6.29 -18.20 -9.18
N ASN A 196 -6.30 -17.00 -9.75
CA ASN A 196 -7.22 -16.59 -10.81
C ASN A 196 -6.46 -16.19 -12.07
N GLN A 197 -7.17 -16.20 -13.22
CA GLN A 197 -6.62 -15.70 -14.49
C GLN A 197 -6.34 -14.19 -14.43
N ASN A 198 -7.11 -13.44 -13.62
CA ASN A 198 -6.95 -11.99 -13.49
C ASN A 198 -6.32 -11.65 -12.14
N LEU A 199 -5.12 -11.09 -12.17
CA LEU A 199 -4.46 -10.48 -11.04
C LEU A 199 -4.58 -8.96 -11.15
N ILE A 200 -5.16 -8.34 -10.14
CA ILE A 200 -5.32 -6.88 -10.08
C ILE A 200 -4.23 -6.31 -9.17
N ALA A 201 -3.24 -5.70 -9.79
CA ALA A 201 -2.08 -5.15 -9.12
C ALA A 201 -2.38 -3.81 -8.43
N ILE A 202 -2.09 -3.70 -7.15
CA ILE A 202 -2.24 -2.50 -6.32
C ILE A 202 -0.88 -2.16 -5.68
N GLY A 203 -0.72 -0.91 -5.29
CA GLY A 203 0.47 -0.47 -4.55
C GLY A 203 1.61 0.03 -5.43
N GLY A 204 2.66 0.50 -4.76
CA GLY A 204 3.77 1.21 -5.41
C GLY A 204 4.69 0.32 -6.22
N SER A 205 5.00 -0.86 -5.71
CA SER A 205 5.95 -1.80 -6.36
C SER A 205 5.39 -2.33 -7.68
N LEU A 206 4.14 -2.81 -7.66
CA LEU A 206 3.48 -3.33 -8.86
C LEU A 206 3.22 -2.22 -9.90
N ARG A 207 2.93 -1.02 -9.43
CA ARG A 207 2.80 0.15 -10.31
C ARG A 207 4.11 0.50 -11.02
N ALA A 208 5.25 0.38 -10.36
CA ALA A 208 6.55 0.62 -10.98
C ALA A 208 6.82 -0.38 -12.11
N ILE A 209 6.53 -1.66 -11.91
CA ILE A 209 6.63 -2.69 -12.96
C ILE A 209 5.72 -2.33 -14.15
N SER A 210 4.46 -2.00 -13.89
CA SER A 210 3.52 -1.66 -14.97
C SER A 210 3.94 -0.39 -15.73
N ASN A 211 4.49 0.62 -15.05
CA ASN A 211 5.05 1.81 -15.72
C ASN A 211 6.21 1.44 -16.67
N SER A 212 7.09 0.55 -16.24
CA SER A 212 8.19 0.06 -17.08
C SER A 212 7.67 -0.68 -18.32
N ILE A 213 6.62 -1.48 -18.17
CA ILE A 213 5.97 -2.16 -19.30
C ILE A 213 5.33 -1.15 -20.25
N MET A 214 4.64 -0.13 -19.72
CA MET A 214 4.06 0.95 -20.54
C MET A 214 5.14 1.67 -21.36
N GLN A 215 6.29 1.96 -20.76
CA GLN A 215 7.41 2.61 -21.46
C GLN A 215 8.00 1.70 -22.54
N LYS A 216 8.27 0.43 -22.21
CA LYS A 216 8.76 -0.57 -23.18
C LYS A 216 7.86 -0.63 -24.42
N ASN A 217 6.54 -0.63 -24.20
CA ASN A 217 5.55 -0.78 -25.25
C ASN A 217 5.13 0.55 -25.89
N SER A 218 5.81 1.67 -25.56
CA SER A 218 5.46 3.01 -26.04
C SER A 218 3.96 3.32 -25.87
N TYR A 219 3.39 2.92 -24.70
CA TYR A 219 1.97 3.08 -24.42
C TYR A 219 1.58 4.57 -24.44
N PRO A 220 0.55 4.96 -25.18
CA PRO A 220 0.29 6.38 -25.47
C PRO A 220 -0.22 7.18 -24.27
N LEU A 221 -0.79 6.51 -23.28
CA LEU A 221 -1.32 7.17 -22.09
C LEU A 221 -0.30 7.16 -20.95
N LYS A 222 -0.21 8.27 -20.21
CA LYS A 222 0.61 8.34 -18.98
C LYS A 222 -0.11 7.84 -17.74
N ASN A 223 -1.38 7.47 -17.87
CA ASN A 223 -2.19 7.00 -16.76
C ASN A 223 -2.15 5.48 -16.67
N ILE A 224 -1.65 4.98 -15.55
CA ILE A 224 -1.55 3.54 -15.27
C ILE A 224 -2.88 2.92 -14.83
N HIS A 225 -3.86 3.74 -14.44
CA HIS A 225 -5.14 3.24 -13.96
C HIS A 225 -5.84 2.43 -15.06
N ASP A 226 -6.24 1.19 -14.74
CA ASP A 226 -6.84 0.21 -15.64
C ASP A 226 -5.93 -0.21 -16.83
N PHE A 227 -4.61 -0.02 -16.73
CA PHE A 227 -3.66 -0.58 -17.69
C PHE A 227 -3.62 -2.11 -17.54
N ARG A 228 -3.70 -2.82 -18.65
CA ARG A 228 -3.78 -4.29 -18.69
C ARG A 228 -2.73 -4.85 -19.63
N TYR A 229 -2.16 -5.98 -19.27
CA TYR A 229 -1.21 -6.73 -20.09
C TYR A 229 -1.31 -8.22 -19.78
N MET A 230 -0.87 -9.06 -20.70
CA MET A 230 -0.73 -10.50 -20.47
C MET A 230 0.64 -10.77 -19.88
N LEU A 231 0.68 -11.59 -18.82
CA LEU A 231 1.93 -11.90 -18.12
C LEU A 231 2.93 -12.61 -19.04
N GLU A 232 2.45 -13.48 -19.91
CA GLU A 232 3.25 -14.23 -20.89
C GLU A 232 4.02 -13.30 -21.81
N ASP A 233 3.40 -12.21 -22.27
CA ASP A 233 4.01 -11.23 -23.19
C ASP A 233 5.10 -10.39 -22.51
N GLU A 234 5.01 -10.22 -21.21
CA GLU A 234 5.87 -9.33 -20.43
C GLU A 234 6.87 -10.07 -19.52
N LYS A 235 6.79 -11.39 -19.43
CA LYS A 235 7.57 -12.23 -18.52
C LYS A 235 9.09 -11.95 -18.60
N GLU A 236 9.64 -11.90 -19.81
CA GLU A 236 11.08 -11.65 -19.98
C GLU A 236 11.49 -10.26 -19.48
N HIS A 237 10.66 -9.24 -19.77
CA HIS A 237 10.91 -7.88 -19.31
C HIS A 237 10.85 -7.78 -17.78
N ILE A 238 9.87 -8.41 -17.17
CA ILE A 238 9.70 -8.47 -15.69
C ILE A 238 10.91 -9.17 -15.06
N LEU A 239 11.34 -10.30 -15.61
CA LEU A 239 12.54 -11.02 -15.15
C LEU A 239 13.82 -10.17 -15.28
N LYS A 240 13.96 -9.38 -16.34
CA LYS A 240 15.09 -8.42 -16.46
C LYS A 240 15.08 -7.39 -15.34
N ILE A 241 13.91 -6.85 -14.98
CA ILE A 241 13.78 -5.91 -13.85
C ILE A 241 14.25 -6.59 -12.56
N PHE A 242 13.77 -7.78 -12.26
CA PHE A 242 14.10 -8.49 -11.01
C PHE A 242 15.58 -8.88 -10.91
N ASN A 243 16.20 -9.20 -12.03
CA ASN A 243 17.62 -9.58 -12.10
C ASN A 243 18.58 -8.37 -12.22
N SER A 244 18.04 -7.15 -12.31
CA SER A 244 18.85 -5.94 -12.44
C SER A 244 19.37 -5.47 -11.07
N LYS A 245 20.61 -4.95 -11.06
CA LYS A 245 21.13 -4.25 -9.88
C LYS A 245 20.35 -2.96 -9.62
N ALA A 246 20.31 -2.55 -8.35
CA ALA A 246 19.53 -1.38 -7.92
C ALA A 246 19.81 -0.11 -8.75
N ASP A 247 21.07 0.14 -9.12
CA ASP A 247 21.47 1.29 -9.93
C ASP A 247 20.97 1.23 -11.38
N ALA A 248 20.76 0.01 -11.89
CA ALA A 248 20.24 -0.19 -13.24
C ALA A 248 18.71 -0.03 -13.32
N LEU A 249 18.00 -0.09 -12.16
CA LEU A 249 16.55 0.05 -12.12
C LEU A 249 16.07 1.45 -12.54
N ILE A 250 16.93 2.47 -12.47
CA ILE A 250 16.64 3.83 -12.95
C ILE A 250 16.29 3.82 -14.44
N ASN A 251 16.85 2.87 -15.21
CA ASN A 251 16.61 2.76 -16.65
C ASN A 251 15.25 2.13 -17.01
N PHE A 252 14.50 1.66 -16.03
CA PHE A 252 13.19 1.04 -16.22
C PHE A 252 12.01 1.96 -15.85
N GLY A 253 12.26 3.25 -15.52
CA GLY A 253 11.21 4.25 -15.30
C GLY A 253 11.27 5.02 -14.03
#